data_47db4dbb79ca2c5385f4c04e87f30726
#
_entry.id   47db4dbb79ca2c5385f4c04e87f30726
#
_cell.length_a   1.000
_cell.length_b   1.000
_cell.length_c   1.000
_cell.angle_alpha   90.00
_cell.angle_beta   90.00
_cell.angle_gamma   90.00
#
_symmetry.space_group_name_H-M   'P 1'
#
loop_
_entity.id
_entity.type
_entity.pdbx_description
1 polymer ?
#
loop_
_entity_poly.entity_id
_entity_poly.type
_entity_poly.pdbx_seq_one_letter_code
_entity_poly.pdbx_strand_id
1 'polypeptide(L)'
;MKKLISVLLVLALAVTLIGLVSCKEEEEKAAKAEEPTEDKAEEMTNLEKSLAVDTSGLKSEDGQPLIILQSEQREVPPRPEDPEALPEDDPLHWWDMEFAGWNAEKKNIPESPEDGAIGKNVIMILHGDHPWTTACTRGAQKIADAYDMDFKALSPNWDLAVQNQMIDQAINEQPDMLLLIPLDAKTAPQQARKINQAGIPLILFNTLPSAAAMDYAITWTGPDDFGQFRMLSRVWADEMERVHGTDNVGVAYTQHNPGTSPYFARCWGPISELSGYAPWVETLDKQAPGFEADKTMQLVSDWLTRFGDDLKGICAADDSSQALGIFEALEKAGRDDVVVVAAGNSKVGMDLVKEGKLFAITYQTAEGDGALAVQTAADWFNGKDIPPVKYIPKHIITQEDVEEFYPPQW
;
A
#
# COMPACT_ATOMS: atom_id res chain seq x y z
N MET A 1 45.83 -33.79 -3.78
CA MET A 1 47.22 -33.92 -3.25
C MET A 1 47.52 -32.64 -2.50
N LYS A 2 47.54 -32.78 -1.18
CA LYS A 2 48.60 -32.40 -0.24
C LYS A 2 48.91 -30.90 -0.20
N LYS A 3 48.96 -30.14 0.90
CA LYS A 3 49.03 -30.36 2.36
C LYS A 3 48.74 -29.00 2.98
N LEU A 4 47.96 -28.77 3.97
CA LEU A 4 48.04 -29.05 5.42
C LEU A 4 49.28 -28.49 6.14
N ILE A 5 48.94 -27.95 7.32
CA ILE A 5 49.77 -27.89 8.53
C ILE A 5 50.37 -26.51 8.78
N SER A 6 49.92 -25.82 9.78
CA SER A 6 49.96 -25.97 11.28
C SER A 6 51.07 -25.13 11.85
N VAL A 7 50.88 -24.52 12.89
CA VAL A 7 51.02 -24.79 14.33
C VAL A 7 51.73 -23.64 15.06
N LEU A 8 51.09 -23.07 16.02
CA LEU A 8 51.33 -23.10 17.47
C LEU A 8 52.52 -22.31 18.06
N LEU A 9 52.17 -21.44 18.97
CA LEU A 9 52.64 -21.36 20.35
C LEU A 9 54.15 -21.28 20.61
N VAL A 10 54.58 -20.25 21.32
CA VAL A 10 55.49 -20.41 22.45
C VAL A 10 55.31 -19.29 23.47
N LEU A 11 54.97 -19.72 24.68
CA LEU A 11 55.16 -19.08 25.99
C LEU A 11 56.63 -19.04 26.37
N ALA A 12 57.07 -18.05 27.13
CA ALA A 12 57.94 -18.22 28.31
C ALA A 12 58.33 -16.86 28.87
N LEU A 13 57.89 -16.58 29.99
CA LEU A 13 58.52 -16.47 31.34
C LEU A 13 60.03 -16.23 31.37
N ALA A 14 60.41 -15.17 31.98
CA ALA A 14 61.57 -15.16 32.85
C ALA A 14 61.44 -14.07 33.93
N VAL A 15 61.48 -14.57 35.13
CA VAL A 15 61.61 -13.91 36.46
C VAL A 15 63.09 -13.70 36.75
N THR A 16 63.46 -12.65 37.49
CA THR A 16 64.38 -12.56 38.62
C THR A 16 64.83 -11.12 38.83
N LEU A 17 64.61 -10.53 39.92
CA LEU A 17 64.96 -10.54 41.34
C LEU A 17 66.19 -9.71 41.66
N ILE A 18 66.10 -9.04 42.82
CA ILE A 18 67.16 -8.52 43.72
C ILE A 18 67.44 -7.02 43.53
N GLY A 19 67.38 -6.22 44.50
CA GLY A 19 67.12 -6.27 45.94
C GLY A 19 67.50 -4.97 46.62
N LEU A 20 66.85 -4.78 47.68
CA LEU A 20 67.24 -4.24 49.00
C LEU A 20 67.78 -2.78 49.21
N VAL A 21 67.07 -2.15 50.12
CA VAL A 21 67.50 -1.35 51.29
C VAL A 21 67.49 0.17 51.06
N SER A 22 66.76 1.02 51.78
CA SER A 22 66.64 1.30 53.20
C SER A 22 65.85 2.59 53.50
N CYS A 23 65.07 2.50 54.59
CA CYS A 23 64.75 3.52 55.56
C CYS A 23 64.01 4.81 55.24
N LYS A 24 62.81 4.86 55.82
CA LYS A 24 62.19 5.94 56.63
C LYS A 24 62.09 7.34 56.06
N GLU A 25 60.80 7.70 55.79
CA GLU A 25 60.21 8.85 56.44
C GLU A 25 58.68 8.75 56.33
N GLU A 26 58.02 8.83 57.53
CA GLU A 26 56.57 8.97 57.65
C GLU A 26 56.17 10.35 57.21
N GLU A 27 55.29 10.41 56.22
CA GLU A 27 54.42 11.59 56.03
C GLU A 27 53.01 11.09 55.64
N GLU A 28 52.06 11.56 56.49
CA GLU A 28 50.64 11.44 56.30
C GLU A 28 50.24 11.85 54.86
N LYS A 29 49.67 10.94 54.11
CA LYS A 29 48.83 11.29 52.99
C LYS A 29 47.42 10.85 53.27
N ALA A 30 46.60 11.87 53.49
CA ALA A 30 45.15 11.79 53.56
C ALA A 30 44.55 10.92 52.46
N ALA A 31 43.68 10.02 52.85
CA ALA A 31 42.83 9.24 51.97
C ALA A 31 42.03 10.21 51.10
N LYS A 32 42.36 10.28 49.80
CA LYS A 32 41.44 10.78 48.78
C LYS A 32 40.35 9.73 48.64
N ALA A 33 39.16 10.05 49.12
CA ALA A 33 37.98 9.34 48.76
C ALA A 33 37.86 9.39 47.23
N GLU A 34 37.84 8.23 46.58
CA GLU A 34 37.40 8.11 45.21
C GLU A 34 35.95 8.57 45.16
N GLU A 35 35.70 9.70 44.48
CA GLU A 35 34.34 10.09 44.08
C GLU A 35 33.74 8.92 43.29
N PRO A 36 32.48 8.54 43.56
CA PRO A 36 31.82 7.55 42.75
C PRO A 36 31.77 8.09 41.33
N THR A 37 32.36 7.36 40.39
CA THR A 37 32.15 7.57 38.96
C THR A 37 30.64 7.49 38.73
N GLU A 38 30.01 8.63 38.43
CA GLU A 38 28.66 8.67 37.91
C GLU A 38 28.68 7.72 36.69
N ASP A 39 27.97 6.60 36.82
CA ASP A 39 27.58 5.76 35.68
C ASP A 39 26.80 6.70 34.76
N LYS A 40 27.45 7.25 33.75
CA LYS A 40 26.75 7.85 32.63
C LYS A 40 26.00 6.70 31.96
N ALA A 41 24.69 6.67 32.22
CA ALA A 41 23.81 5.81 31.41
C ALA A 41 24.16 6.08 29.93
N GLU A 42 24.64 5.08 29.22
CA GLU A 42 24.90 5.19 27.79
C GLU A 42 23.57 5.61 27.14
N GLU A 43 23.60 6.75 26.46
CA GLU A 43 22.43 7.25 25.74
C GLU A 43 22.14 6.31 24.58
N MET A 44 20.92 5.76 24.51
CA MET A 44 20.50 4.85 23.43
C MET A 44 20.78 5.47 22.08
N THR A 45 21.31 4.69 21.16
CA THR A 45 21.50 5.07 19.76
C THR A 45 20.15 5.30 19.06
N ASN A 46 20.13 5.99 17.93
CA ASN A 46 18.90 6.17 17.15
C ASN A 46 18.30 4.83 16.70
N LEU A 47 19.13 3.86 16.37
CA LEU A 47 18.67 2.51 16.02
C LEU A 47 17.99 1.84 17.23
N GLU A 48 18.60 1.87 18.42
CA GLU A 48 17.99 1.28 19.62
C GLU A 48 16.68 1.97 19.98
N LYS A 49 16.61 3.31 19.91
CA LYS A 49 15.38 4.08 20.10
C LYS A 49 14.31 3.68 19.06
N SER A 50 14.71 3.56 17.80
CA SER A 50 13.82 3.18 16.69
C SER A 50 13.28 1.76 16.84
N LEU A 51 14.14 0.81 17.22
CA LEU A 51 13.74 -0.59 17.46
C LEU A 51 12.82 -0.76 18.68
N ALA A 52 12.84 0.20 19.61
CA ALA A 52 11.98 0.21 20.78
C ALA A 52 10.58 0.82 20.50
N VAL A 53 10.36 1.44 19.35
CA VAL A 53 9.05 2.01 18.99
C VAL A 53 8.03 0.89 18.77
N ASP A 54 6.92 0.96 19.50
CA ASP A 54 5.78 0.05 19.35
C ASP A 54 4.59 0.77 18.71
N THR A 55 4.30 0.42 17.46
CA THR A 55 3.16 0.96 16.69
C THR A 55 1.92 0.06 16.74
N SER A 56 1.99 -1.10 17.41
CA SER A 56 0.91 -2.10 17.42
C SER A 56 -0.38 -1.61 18.12
N GLY A 57 -0.26 -0.63 19.01
CA GLY A 57 -1.40 0.00 19.70
C GLY A 57 -2.10 1.09 18.91
N LEU A 58 -1.55 1.54 17.79
CA LEU A 58 -2.13 2.60 16.97
C LEU A 58 -3.37 2.08 16.22
N LYS A 59 -4.37 2.97 16.13
CA LYS A 59 -5.65 2.65 15.48
C LYS A 59 -6.01 3.69 14.43
N SER A 60 -6.72 3.23 13.41
CA SER A 60 -7.44 4.06 12.44
C SER A 60 -8.74 4.61 13.05
N GLU A 61 -9.39 5.55 12.35
CA GLU A 61 -10.63 6.18 12.84
C GLU A 61 -11.80 5.22 12.97
N ASP A 62 -11.85 4.16 12.17
CA ASP A 62 -12.82 3.07 12.27
C ASP A 62 -12.54 2.12 13.44
N GLY A 63 -11.54 2.39 14.27
CA GLY A 63 -11.17 1.62 15.44
C GLY A 63 -10.38 0.34 15.15
N GLN A 64 -10.12 0.04 13.87
CA GLN A 64 -9.27 -1.08 13.47
C GLN A 64 -7.79 -0.82 13.81
N PRO A 65 -6.96 -1.84 13.97
CA PRO A 65 -5.51 -1.64 14.06
C PRO A 65 -5.02 -0.84 12.84
N LEU A 66 -4.13 0.13 13.07
CA LEU A 66 -3.66 1.01 12.01
C LEU A 66 -2.85 0.26 10.95
N ILE A 67 -2.04 -0.70 11.39
CA ILE A 67 -1.24 -1.55 10.50
C ILE A 67 -1.74 -2.98 10.64
N ILE A 68 -2.39 -3.45 9.60
CA ILE A 68 -2.76 -4.84 9.44
C ILE A 68 -2.10 -5.31 8.15
N LEU A 69 -1.30 -6.37 8.24
CA LEU A 69 -0.76 -7.05 7.06
C LEU A 69 -1.67 -8.20 6.68
N GLN A 70 -1.80 -8.44 5.40
CA GLN A 70 -2.45 -9.64 4.92
C GLN A 70 -1.71 -10.86 5.48
N SER A 71 -2.41 -11.73 6.21
CA SER A 71 -1.82 -12.88 6.89
C SER A 71 -1.40 -14.00 5.92
N GLU A 72 -2.06 -14.08 4.78
CA GLU A 72 -1.77 -15.08 3.76
C GLU A 72 -0.97 -14.44 2.63
N GLN A 73 0.17 -15.04 2.32
CA GLN A 73 0.91 -14.68 1.12
C GLN A 73 0.06 -15.06 -0.10
N ARG A 74 -0.06 -14.11 -1.02
CA ARG A 74 -0.73 -14.37 -2.28
C ARG A 74 0.08 -15.38 -3.09
N GLU A 75 -0.58 -16.44 -3.57
CA GLU A 75 0.03 -17.34 -4.53
C GLU A 75 0.26 -16.58 -5.85
N VAL A 76 1.51 -16.57 -6.31
CA VAL A 76 1.90 -15.93 -7.58
C VAL A 76 2.01 -17.01 -8.63
N PRO A 77 1.11 -17.04 -9.63
CA PRO A 77 1.18 -18.02 -10.69
C PRO A 77 2.43 -17.78 -11.55
N PRO A 78 2.96 -18.82 -12.23
CA PRO A 78 4.04 -18.63 -13.18
C PRO A 78 3.67 -17.59 -14.25
N ARG A 79 4.61 -16.67 -14.51
CA ARG A 79 4.41 -15.67 -15.55
C ARG A 79 4.31 -16.33 -16.92
N PRO A 80 3.28 -16.05 -17.72
CA PRO A 80 3.23 -16.44 -19.13
C PRO A 80 4.42 -15.87 -19.91
N GLU A 81 4.78 -16.49 -21.03
CA GLU A 81 5.84 -15.98 -21.90
C GLU A 81 5.52 -14.57 -22.40
N ASP A 82 4.29 -14.35 -22.82
CA ASP A 82 3.74 -13.06 -23.26
C ASP A 82 2.32 -12.89 -22.70
N PRO A 83 2.16 -12.26 -21.50
CA PRO A 83 0.85 -12.05 -20.90
C PRO A 83 -0.11 -11.26 -21.80
N GLU A 84 0.37 -10.21 -22.49
CA GLU A 84 -0.45 -9.33 -23.31
C GLU A 84 -0.96 -10.02 -24.59
N ALA A 85 -0.40 -11.18 -24.97
CA ALA A 85 -0.91 -11.99 -26.07
C ALA A 85 -2.15 -12.83 -25.68
N LEU A 86 -2.43 -13.00 -24.39
CA LEU A 86 -3.64 -13.66 -23.89
C LEU A 86 -4.87 -12.75 -24.09
N PRO A 87 -6.10 -13.30 -24.15
CA PRO A 87 -7.32 -12.49 -24.11
C PRO A 87 -7.39 -11.61 -22.87
N GLU A 88 -7.98 -10.41 -22.96
CA GLU A 88 -8.09 -9.48 -21.82
C GLU A 88 -8.90 -10.04 -20.64
N ASP A 89 -9.82 -10.99 -20.89
CA ASP A 89 -10.61 -11.70 -19.88
C ASP A 89 -9.89 -12.94 -19.32
N ASP A 90 -8.69 -13.26 -19.80
CA ASP A 90 -7.82 -14.24 -19.15
C ASP A 90 -7.17 -13.61 -17.91
N PRO A 91 -7.26 -14.24 -16.73
CA PRO A 91 -6.67 -13.69 -15.52
C PRO A 91 -5.16 -13.47 -15.59
N LEU A 92 -4.44 -14.18 -16.48
CA LEU A 92 -3.00 -14.04 -16.66
C LEU A 92 -2.60 -12.96 -17.68
N HIS A 93 -3.54 -12.38 -18.43
CA HIS A 93 -3.28 -11.23 -19.31
C HIS A 93 -2.65 -10.05 -18.56
N TRP A 94 -3.14 -9.81 -17.34
CA TRP A 94 -2.73 -8.69 -16.49
C TRP A 94 -1.57 -9.02 -15.57
N TRP A 95 -0.87 -10.13 -15.79
CA TRP A 95 0.15 -10.65 -14.87
C TRP A 95 1.23 -9.60 -14.51
N ASP A 96 1.77 -8.90 -15.51
CA ASP A 96 2.84 -7.90 -15.29
C ASP A 96 2.38 -6.69 -14.46
N MET A 97 1.09 -6.37 -14.47
CA MET A 97 0.52 -5.33 -13.62
C MET A 97 0.15 -5.89 -12.25
N GLU A 98 -0.60 -6.99 -12.22
CA GLU A 98 -1.11 -7.58 -10.98
C GLU A 98 -0.01 -8.06 -10.04
N PHE A 99 1.05 -8.62 -10.61
CA PHE A 99 2.21 -9.13 -9.88
C PHE A 99 3.46 -8.26 -10.06
N ALA A 100 3.27 -6.96 -10.30
CA ALA A 100 4.36 -6.00 -10.36
C ALA A 100 5.22 -6.10 -9.08
N GLY A 101 6.54 -6.18 -9.25
CA GLY A 101 7.47 -6.36 -8.14
C GLY A 101 7.98 -7.78 -7.94
N TRP A 102 7.20 -8.80 -8.25
CA TRP A 102 7.62 -10.20 -8.08
C TRP A 102 8.69 -10.65 -9.09
N ASN A 103 8.77 -9.98 -10.25
CA ASN A 103 9.80 -10.19 -11.29
C ASN A 103 10.80 -9.04 -11.39
N ALA A 104 10.88 -8.17 -10.40
CA ALA A 104 11.76 -7.01 -10.49
C ALA A 104 13.23 -7.41 -10.45
N GLU A 105 14.00 -6.89 -11.39
CA GLU A 105 15.46 -6.93 -11.38
C GLU A 105 15.99 -5.64 -10.74
N LYS A 106 16.24 -5.67 -9.43
CA LYS A 106 16.65 -4.48 -8.69
C LYS A 106 17.92 -3.84 -9.26
N LYS A 107 17.85 -2.52 -9.55
CA LYS A 107 18.90 -1.73 -10.19
C LYS A 107 19.35 -0.60 -9.29
N ASN A 108 20.55 -0.70 -8.74
CA ASN A 108 21.17 0.35 -7.92
C ASN A 108 20.27 0.83 -6.76
N ILE A 109 19.55 -0.09 -6.12
CA ILE A 109 18.76 0.25 -4.93
C ILE A 109 19.74 0.61 -3.82
N PRO A 110 19.57 1.77 -3.16
CA PRO A 110 20.38 2.10 -1.98
C PRO A 110 20.28 1.01 -0.91
N GLU A 111 21.40 0.71 -0.26
CA GLU A 111 21.42 -0.17 0.90
C GLU A 111 20.83 0.56 2.11
N SER A 112 20.20 -0.19 3.03
CA SER A 112 19.73 0.40 4.29
C SER A 112 20.93 0.93 5.10
N PRO A 113 20.82 2.13 5.68
CA PRO A 113 21.85 2.66 6.55
C PRO A 113 21.92 1.93 7.91
N GLU A 114 20.88 1.16 8.27
CA GLU A 114 20.76 0.43 9.54
C GLU A 114 21.01 1.31 10.78
N ASP A 115 20.64 2.60 10.70
CA ASP A 115 20.88 3.62 11.73
C ASP A 115 19.60 4.08 12.45
N GLY A 116 18.46 3.46 12.13
CA GLY A 116 17.17 3.73 12.73
C GLY A 116 16.36 4.80 12.01
N ALA A 117 15.07 4.83 12.31
CA ALA A 117 14.09 5.71 11.67
C ALA A 117 13.94 7.07 12.37
N ILE A 118 14.45 7.24 13.59
CA ILE A 118 14.30 8.46 14.39
C ILE A 118 14.94 9.65 13.66
N GLY A 119 14.14 10.72 13.46
CA GLY A 119 14.59 11.96 12.86
C GLY A 119 14.83 11.90 11.35
N LYS A 120 14.45 10.82 10.68
CA LYS A 120 14.56 10.70 9.22
C LYS A 120 13.60 11.64 8.51
N ASN A 121 14.09 12.25 7.42
CA ASN A 121 13.28 13.10 6.54
C ASN A 121 12.60 12.24 5.47
N VAL A 122 11.27 12.16 5.50
CA VAL A 122 10.46 11.34 4.60
C VAL A 122 9.47 12.22 3.84
N ILE A 123 9.54 12.21 2.53
CA ILE A 123 8.60 12.93 1.67
C ILE A 123 7.66 11.93 1.00
N MET A 124 6.35 12.15 1.18
CA MET A 124 5.29 11.39 0.51
C MET A 124 4.68 12.23 -0.61
N ILE A 125 4.64 11.70 -1.83
CA ILE A 125 3.99 12.33 -2.98
C ILE A 125 2.78 11.49 -3.35
N LEU A 126 1.60 12.09 -3.20
CA LEU A 126 0.29 11.51 -3.49
C LEU A 126 -0.04 11.61 -4.99
N HIS A 127 -1.22 11.14 -5.39
CA HIS A 127 -1.74 11.26 -6.75
C HIS A 127 -2.72 12.43 -6.93
N GLY A 128 -3.47 12.81 -5.88
CA GLY A 128 -4.42 13.90 -5.99
C GLY A 128 -5.13 14.23 -4.67
N ASP A 129 -5.93 15.28 -4.68
CA ASP A 129 -6.75 15.69 -3.55
C ASP A 129 -8.04 14.88 -3.53
N HIS A 130 -8.25 14.14 -2.46
CA HIS A 130 -9.43 13.32 -2.23
C HIS A 130 -9.58 13.06 -0.72
N PRO A 131 -10.79 12.86 -0.16
CA PRO A 131 -10.95 12.48 1.24
C PRO A 131 -10.13 11.25 1.64
N TRP A 132 -10.01 10.29 0.72
CA TRP A 132 -9.16 9.11 0.89
C TRP A 132 -7.68 9.48 1.10
N THR A 133 -7.11 10.39 0.28
CA THR A 133 -5.71 10.82 0.43
C THR A 133 -5.48 11.62 1.71
N THR A 134 -6.48 12.34 2.19
CA THR A 134 -6.44 13.01 3.50
C THR A 134 -6.35 11.97 4.62
N ALA A 135 -7.18 10.93 4.59
CA ALA A 135 -7.14 9.84 5.55
C ALA A 135 -5.80 9.06 5.47
N CYS A 136 -5.33 8.77 4.24
CA CYS A 136 -4.03 8.14 4.00
C CYS A 136 -2.88 8.93 4.64
N THR A 137 -2.84 10.24 4.43
CA THR A 137 -1.84 11.12 5.05
C THR A 137 -1.94 11.12 6.58
N ARG A 138 -3.17 11.08 7.13
CA ARG A 138 -3.39 11.02 8.59
C ARG A 138 -2.80 9.72 9.18
N GLY A 139 -2.99 8.58 8.52
CA GLY A 139 -2.40 7.31 8.93
C GLY A 139 -0.87 7.31 8.84
N ALA A 140 -0.33 7.85 7.74
CA ALA A 140 1.10 8.05 7.54
C ALA A 140 1.72 8.90 8.65
N GLN A 141 1.07 10.03 9.00
CA GLN A 141 1.53 10.94 10.05
C GLN A 141 1.59 10.25 11.43
N LYS A 142 0.59 9.41 11.77
CA LYS A 142 0.61 8.66 13.05
C LYS A 142 1.87 7.80 13.20
N ILE A 143 2.34 7.18 12.13
CA ILE A 143 3.58 6.40 12.16
C ILE A 143 4.81 7.32 12.19
N ALA A 144 4.82 8.37 11.37
CA ALA A 144 5.90 9.34 11.37
C ALA A 144 6.11 9.98 12.75
N ASP A 145 5.02 10.34 13.43
CA ASP A 145 5.06 10.88 14.81
C ASP A 145 5.63 9.87 15.80
N ALA A 146 5.25 8.58 15.67
CA ALA A 146 5.77 7.53 16.56
C ALA A 146 7.28 7.35 16.45
N TYR A 147 7.85 7.59 15.28
CA TYR A 147 9.30 7.53 15.02
C TYR A 147 9.99 8.91 15.05
N ASP A 148 9.29 9.97 15.43
CA ASP A 148 9.83 11.36 15.40
C ASP A 148 10.47 11.69 14.04
N MET A 149 9.82 11.31 12.93
CA MET A 149 10.27 11.59 11.57
C MET A 149 9.91 13.02 11.16
N ASP A 150 10.76 13.67 10.38
CA ASP A 150 10.40 14.87 9.61
C ASP A 150 9.61 14.44 8.38
N PHE A 151 8.28 14.45 8.50
CA PHE A 151 7.37 13.92 7.49
C PHE A 151 6.60 15.03 6.77
N LYS A 152 6.54 14.92 5.45
CA LYS A 152 5.81 15.86 4.61
C LYS A 152 5.05 15.12 3.51
N ALA A 153 3.76 15.43 3.33
CA ALA A 153 2.94 14.93 2.22
C ALA A 153 2.66 16.04 1.21
N LEU A 154 2.76 15.71 -0.09
CA LEU A 154 2.52 16.62 -1.22
C LEU A 154 1.45 16.03 -2.12
N SER A 155 0.52 16.87 -2.60
CA SER A 155 -0.53 16.46 -3.54
C SER A 155 -0.45 17.24 -4.85
N PRO A 156 -0.35 16.54 -6.00
CA PRO A 156 -0.30 17.17 -7.32
C PRO A 156 -1.68 17.48 -7.89
N ASN A 157 -2.74 17.24 -7.14
CA ASN A 157 -4.12 17.46 -7.57
C ASN A 157 -4.46 16.80 -8.93
N TRP A 158 -4.08 15.55 -9.10
CA TRP A 158 -4.31 14.74 -10.31
C TRP A 158 -3.58 15.24 -11.57
N ASP A 159 -2.60 16.13 -11.43
CA ASP A 159 -1.80 16.64 -12.55
C ASP A 159 -0.42 15.96 -12.60
N LEU A 160 -0.18 15.18 -13.65
CA LEU A 160 1.06 14.44 -13.85
C LEU A 160 2.27 15.37 -14.01
N ALA A 161 2.10 16.54 -14.66
CA ALA A 161 3.19 17.50 -14.82
C ALA A 161 3.57 18.13 -13.46
N VAL A 162 2.57 18.41 -12.61
CA VAL A 162 2.79 18.89 -11.25
C VAL A 162 3.44 17.79 -10.40
N GLN A 163 3.02 16.53 -10.53
CA GLN A 163 3.68 15.41 -9.82
C GLN A 163 5.16 15.32 -10.19
N ASN A 164 5.50 15.43 -11.47
CA ASN A 164 6.90 15.44 -11.94
C ASN A 164 7.70 16.61 -11.37
N GLN A 165 7.09 17.80 -11.25
CA GLN A 165 7.75 18.96 -10.64
C GLN A 165 7.97 18.74 -9.13
N MET A 166 7.01 18.13 -8.43
CA MET A 166 7.16 17.77 -7.01
C MET A 166 8.27 16.75 -6.79
N ILE A 167 8.41 15.77 -7.69
CA ILE A 167 9.53 14.81 -7.67
C ILE A 167 10.86 15.56 -7.84
N ASP A 168 10.94 16.53 -8.76
CA ASP A 168 12.14 17.34 -8.94
C ASP A 168 12.50 18.16 -7.71
N GLN A 169 11.50 18.73 -7.05
CA GLN A 169 11.70 19.47 -5.81
C GLN A 169 12.16 18.54 -4.69
N ALA A 170 11.51 17.39 -4.53
CA ALA A 170 11.90 16.40 -3.52
C ALA A 170 13.34 15.89 -3.73
N ILE A 171 13.75 15.66 -4.99
CA ILE A 171 15.14 15.29 -5.31
C ILE A 171 16.12 16.38 -4.88
N ASN A 172 15.78 17.66 -5.07
CA ASN A 172 16.64 18.76 -4.64
C ASN A 172 16.71 18.92 -3.11
N GLU A 173 15.67 18.50 -2.38
CA GLU A 173 15.64 18.50 -0.92
C GLU A 173 16.45 17.35 -0.31
N GLN A 174 16.80 16.31 -1.10
CA GLN A 174 17.57 15.14 -0.67
C GLN A 174 17.02 14.49 0.61
N PRO A 175 15.74 14.02 0.60
CA PRO A 175 15.18 13.31 1.74
C PRO A 175 15.87 11.95 1.96
N ASP A 176 15.77 11.41 3.18
CA ASP A 176 16.25 10.06 3.47
C ASP A 176 15.41 8.97 2.77
N MET A 177 14.12 9.25 2.49
CA MET A 177 13.21 8.35 1.77
C MET A 177 12.16 9.14 1.01
N LEU A 178 11.80 8.64 -0.17
CA LEU A 178 10.66 9.14 -0.93
C LEU A 178 9.59 8.05 -1.06
N LEU A 179 8.35 8.40 -0.73
CA LEU A 179 7.18 7.54 -0.90
C LEU A 179 6.35 8.13 -2.05
N LEU A 180 5.96 7.32 -3.03
CA LEU A 180 5.27 7.81 -4.23
C LEU A 180 4.07 6.95 -4.57
N ILE A 181 2.89 7.58 -4.70
CA ILE A 181 1.75 7.01 -5.43
C ILE A 181 1.88 7.42 -6.90
N PRO A 182 2.17 6.51 -7.82
CA PRO A 182 2.22 6.85 -9.24
C PRO A 182 0.85 7.29 -9.75
N LEU A 183 0.79 8.45 -10.38
CA LEU A 183 -0.44 8.94 -11.02
C LEU A 183 -0.77 8.18 -12.31
N ASP A 184 0.25 7.69 -12.99
CA ASP A 184 0.13 6.93 -14.22
C ASP A 184 1.13 5.77 -14.24
N ALA A 185 0.64 4.56 -14.46
CA ALA A 185 1.44 3.34 -14.38
C ALA A 185 2.56 3.29 -15.43
N LYS A 186 2.34 3.87 -16.63
CA LYS A 186 3.31 3.84 -17.75
C LYS A 186 4.45 4.84 -17.56
N THR A 187 4.21 5.93 -16.86
CA THR A 187 5.25 6.95 -16.56
C THR A 187 6.02 6.64 -15.29
N ALA A 188 5.48 5.82 -14.41
CA ALA A 188 6.12 5.41 -13.15
C ALA A 188 7.58 4.93 -13.30
N PRO A 189 7.98 4.14 -14.32
CA PRO A 189 9.38 3.72 -14.50
C PRO A 189 10.35 4.89 -14.69
N GLN A 190 9.93 5.95 -15.38
CA GLN A 190 10.78 7.12 -15.59
C GLN A 190 10.94 7.92 -14.29
N GLN A 191 9.85 8.07 -13.52
CA GLN A 191 9.85 8.70 -12.21
C GLN A 191 10.74 7.93 -11.23
N ALA A 192 10.51 6.62 -11.09
CA ALA A 192 11.29 5.76 -10.20
C ALA A 192 12.78 5.74 -10.56
N ARG A 193 13.12 5.62 -11.85
CA ARG A 193 14.50 5.69 -12.33
C ARG A 193 15.17 7.02 -12.01
N LYS A 194 14.46 8.15 -12.15
CA LYS A 194 14.96 9.49 -11.86
C LYS A 194 15.31 9.66 -10.37
N ILE A 195 14.42 9.20 -9.49
CA ILE A 195 14.62 9.21 -8.03
C ILE A 195 15.83 8.33 -7.66
N ASN A 196 15.88 7.11 -8.21
CA ASN A 196 16.98 6.19 -8.00
C ASN A 196 18.34 6.75 -8.47
N GLN A 197 18.39 7.44 -9.62
CA GLN A 197 19.61 8.11 -10.12
C GLN A 197 20.09 9.23 -9.21
N ALA A 198 19.20 9.82 -8.42
CA ALA A 198 19.55 10.80 -7.38
C ALA A 198 20.05 10.15 -6.09
N GLY A 199 20.08 8.82 -6.01
CA GLY A 199 20.52 8.06 -4.84
C GLY A 199 19.50 8.04 -3.70
N ILE A 200 18.25 8.42 -3.95
CA ILE A 200 17.18 8.47 -2.93
C ILE A 200 16.46 7.12 -2.89
N PRO A 201 16.35 6.49 -1.72
CA PRO A 201 15.53 5.30 -1.53
C PRO A 201 14.06 5.59 -1.85
N LEU A 202 13.40 4.66 -2.57
CA LEU A 202 12.01 4.83 -3.03
C LEU A 202 11.15 3.63 -2.59
N ILE A 203 10.01 3.94 -2.00
CA ILE A 203 8.88 3.01 -1.86
C ILE A 203 7.75 3.52 -2.75
N LEU A 204 7.25 2.65 -3.62
CA LEU A 204 6.00 2.89 -4.36
C LEU A 204 4.84 2.34 -3.54
N PHE A 205 3.68 3.01 -3.58
CA PHE A 205 2.55 2.54 -2.80
C PHE A 205 1.19 2.87 -3.44
N ASN A 206 0.12 2.24 -2.93
CA ASN A 206 -1.27 2.35 -3.35
C ASN A 206 -1.52 1.92 -4.80
N THR A 207 -1.33 2.77 -5.80
CA THR A 207 -1.52 2.39 -7.20
C THR A 207 -0.32 1.56 -7.69
N LEU A 208 -0.61 0.41 -8.32
CA LEU A 208 0.44 -0.43 -8.90
C LEU A 208 1.08 0.29 -10.10
N PRO A 209 2.40 0.35 -10.16
CA PRO A 209 3.11 0.84 -11.35
C PRO A 209 3.18 -0.26 -12.41
N SER A 210 3.66 0.09 -13.61
CA SER A 210 4.16 -0.97 -14.49
C SER A 210 5.38 -1.65 -13.89
N ALA A 211 5.57 -2.96 -14.18
CA ALA A 211 6.59 -3.81 -13.57
C ALA A 211 8.00 -3.18 -13.61
N ALA A 212 8.35 -2.49 -14.69
CA ALA A 212 9.66 -1.87 -14.86
C ALA A 212 9.97 -0.74 -13.84
N ALA A 213 8.97 -0.17 -13.17
CA ALA A 213 9.20 0.80 -12.10
C ALA A 213 9.78 0.13 -10.84
N MET A 214 9.42 -1.13 -10.62
CA MET A 214 9.85 -1.91 -9.45
C MET A 214 11.34 -2.25 -9.47
N ASP A 215 12.00 -2.15 -10.61
CA ASP A 215 13.46 -2.28 -10.72
C ASP A 215 14.20 -1.19 -9.91
N TYR A 216 13.56 -0.03 -9.70
CA TYR A 216 14.14 1.16 -9.09
C TYR A 216 13.56 1.51 -7.71
N ALA A 217 12.64 0.70 -7.20
CA ALA A 217 12.05 0.88 -5.88
C ALA A 217 12.44 -0.26 -4.93
N ILE A 218 12.51 0.02 -3.62
CA ILE A 218 12.75 -0.99 -2.59
C ILE A 218 11.61 -2.02 -2.64
N THR A 219 10.38 -1.54 -2.57
CA THR A 219 9.16 -2.34 -2.51
C THR A 219 7.97 -1.53 -3.01
N TRP A 220 6.84 -2.22 -3.13
CA TRP A 220 5.52 -1.60 -3.23
C TRP A 220 4.63 -2.05 -2.06
N THR A 221 3.82 -1.12 -1.53
CA THR A 221 2.83 -1.41 -0.48
C THR A 221 1.45 -0.92 -0.89
N GLY A 222 0.38 -1.63 -0.55
CA GLY A 222 -0.97 -1.17 -0.87
C GLY A 222 -2.02 -2.26 -1.00
N PRO A 223 -3.18 -1.95 -1.61
CA PRO A 223 -4.28 -2.88 -1.77
C PRO A 223 -4.02 -3.91 -2.89
N ASP A 224 -4.42 -5.15 -2.66
CA ASP A 224 -4.53 -6.15 -3.72
C ASP A 224 -5.83 -5.93 -4.50
N ASP A 225 -5.87 -4.89 -5.35
CA ASP A 225 -7.08 -4.51 -6.08
C ASP A 225 -7.61 -5.64 -6.96
N PHE A 226 -6.77 -6.34 -7.71
CA PHE A 226 -7.21 -7.50 -8.52
C PHE A 226 -7.85 -8.58 -7.64
N GLY A 227 -7.16 -8.97 -6.56
CA GLY A 227 -7.67 -10.00 -5.65
C GLY A 227 -8.95 -9.60 -4.93
N GLN A 228 -9.07 -8.34 -4.47
CA GLN A 228 -10.29 -7.84 -3.84
C GLN A 228 -11.48 -7.86 -4.80
N PHE A 229 -11.25 -7.42 -6.03
CA PHE A 229 -12.34 -7.36 -7.02
C PHE A 229 -12.75 -8.72 -7.54
N ARG A 230 -11.85 -9.71 -7.57
CA ARG A 230 -12.24 -11.12 -7.78
C ARG A 230 -13.10 -11.64 -6.62
N MET A 231 -12.74 -11.33 -5.38
CA MET A 231 -13.58 -11.69 -4.23
C MET A 231 -14.95 -11.03 -4.30
N LEU A 232 -14.98 -9.72 -4.57
CA LEU A 232 -16.22 -8.94 -4.71
C LEU A 232 -17.12 -9.51 -5.81
N SER A 233 -16.54 -9.91 -6.94
CA SER A 233 -17.31 -10.41 -8.07
C SER A 233 -17.98 -11.75 -7.80
N ARG A 234 -17.39 -12.63 -6.99
CA ARG A 234 -18.04 -13.88 -6.57
C ARG A 234 -19.28 -13.61 -5.70
N VAL A 235 -19.11 -12.77 -4.67
CA VAL A 235 -20.21 -12.36 -3.79
C VAL A 235 -21.32 -11.67 -4.59
N TRP A 236 -20.94 -10.85 -5.57
CA TRP A 236 -21.86 -10.17 -6.49
C TRP A 236 -22.61 -11.16 -7.40
N ALA A 237 -21.91 -12.14 -7.98
CA ALA A 237 -22.53 -13.17 -8.82
C ALA A 237 -23.55 -14.02 -8.05
N ASP A 238 -23.19 -14.45 -6.82
CA ASP A 238 -24.09 -15.22 -5.96
C ASP A 238 -25.37 -14.42 -5.66
N GLU A 239 -25.28 -13.12 -5.41
CA GLU A 239 -26.44 -12.26 -5.21
C GLU A 239 -27.25 -12.06 -6.49
N MET A 240 -26.60 -11.85 -7.64
CA MET A 240 -27.28 -11.74 -8.92
C MET A 240 -28.05 -13.05 -9.27
N GLU A 241 -27.43 -14.22 -9.03
CA GLU A 241 -28.11 -15.51 -9.19
C GLU A 241 -29.35 -15.62 -8.27
N ARG A 242 -29.22 -15.18 -7.01
CA ARG A 242 -30.32 -15.19 -6.04
C ARG A 242 -31.49 -14.29 -6.47
N VAL A 243 -31.19 -13.09 -7.02
CA VAL A 243 -32.20 -12.09 -7.39
C VAL A 243 -32.81 -12.33 -8.77
N HIS A 244 -31.97 -12.71 -9.75
CA HIS A 244 -32.35 -12.74 -11.17
C HIS A 244 -32.33 -14.16 -11.78
N GLY A 245 -31.71 -15.16 -11.11
CA GLY A 245 -31.34 -16.40 -11.73
C GLY A 245 -30.13 -16.24 -12.66
N THR A 246 -29.97 -17.17 -13.60
CA THR A 246 -28.79 -17.22 -14.49
C THR A 246 -29.11 -16.90 -15.97
N ASP A 247 -30.33 -16.48 -16.25
CA ASP A 247 -30.76 -16.18 -17.63
C ASP A 247 -30.67 -14.65 -17.92
N ASN A 248 -29.96 -14.29 -18.96
CA ASN A 248 -29.84 -12.89 -19.42
C ASN A 248 -29.34 -11.91 -18.32
N VAL A 249 -28.26 -12.22 -17.65
CA VAL A 249 -27.68 -11.37 -16.62
C VAL A 249 -26.59 -10.51 -17.22
N GLY A 250 -26.95 -9.33 -17.66
CA GLY A 250 -26.05 -8.33 -18.18
C GLY A 250 -25.53 -7.39 -17.07
N VAL A 251 -24.25 -7.06 -17.13
CA VAL A 251 -23.61 -6.17 -16.16
C VAL A 251 -22.81 -5.06 -16.84
N ALA A 252 -22.67 -3.93 -16.15
CA ALA A 252 -21.85 -2.83 -16.62
C ALA A 252 -20.85 -2.37 -15.56
N TYR A 253 -19.76 -1.75 -16.00
CA TYR A 253 -18.67 -1.30 -15.14
C TYR A 253 -18.46 0.20 -15.29
N THR A 254 -18.51 0.95 -14.18
CA THR A 254 -17.90 2.26 -14.16
C THR A 254 -16.43 2.09 -13.79
N GLN A 255 -15.54 2.66 -14.60
CA GLN A 255 -14.11 2.51 -14.42
C GLN A 255 -13.50 3.69 -13.66
N HIS A 256 -12.34 3.46 -13.09
CA HIS A 256 -11.49 4.48 -12.48
C HIS A 256 -10.87 5.40 -13.56
N ASN A 257 -10.07 6.39 -13.14
CA ASN A 257 -9.35 7.27 -14.08
C ASN A 257 -8.40 6.46 -14.97
N PRO A 258 -8.43 6.66 -16.28
CA PRO A 258 -7.54 5.97 -17.23
C PRO A 258 -6.07 6.16 -16.88
N GLY A 259 -5.26 5.12 -17.09
CA GLY A 259 -3.82 5.10 -16.83
C GLY A 259 -3.42 4.65 -15.44
N THR A 260 -4.35 4.62 -14.47
CA THR A 260 -4.11 4.10 -13.13
C THR A 260 -4.32 2.59 -13.07
N SER A 261 -3.66 1.88 -12.15
CA SER A 261 -3.91 0.44 -11.98
C SER A 261 -5.34 0.09 -11.57
N PRO A 262 -6.06 0.88 -10.73
CA PRO A 262 -7.47 0.63 -10.44
C PRO A 262 -8.39 0.68 -11.68
N TYR A 263 -8.03 1.46 -12.71
CA TYR A 263 -8.77 1.47 -13.98
C TYR A 263 -8.84 0.05 -14.60
N PHE A 264 -7.75 -0.70 -14.50
CA PHE A 264 -7.67 -2.07 -15.01
C PHE A 264 -8.19 -3.07 -13.98
N ALA A 265 -7.69 -3.02 -12.75
CA ALA A 265 -7.96 -4.02 -11.72
C ALA A 265 -9.43 -4.10 -11.32
N ARG A 266 -10.11 -2.94 -11.18
CA ARG A 266 -11.51 -2.87 -10.75
C ARG A 266 -12.52 -3.19 -11.86
N CYS A 267 -12.04 -3.33 -13.08
CA CYS A 267 -12.82 -3.76 -14.25
C CYS A 267 -12.46 -5.19 -14.66
N TRP A 268 -11.18 -5.45 -14.92
CA TRP A 268 -10.72 -6.73 -15.45
C TRP A 268 -10.55 -7.81 -14.37
N GLY A 269 -10.36 -7.44 -13.11
CA GLY A 269 -10.42 -8.38 -11.98
C GLY A 269 -11.76 -9.13 -11.95
N PRO A 270 -12.92 -8.43 -11.89
CA PRO A 270 -14.24 -9.05 -11.98
C PRO A 270 -14.46 -9.81 -13.30
N ILE A 271 -14.18 -9.21 -14.44
CA ILE A 271 -14.44 -9.84 -15.74
C ILE A 271 -13.70 -11.18 -15.85
N SER A 272 -12.40 -11.19 -15.51
CA SER A 272 -11.60 -12.41 -15.58
C SER A 272 -12.03 -13.47 -14.57
N GLU A 273 -12.52 -13.08 -13.41
CA GLU A 273 -13.03 -14.01 -12.42
C GLU A 273 -14.37 -14.59 -12.82
N LEU A 274 -15.30 -13.73 -13.27
CA LEU A 274 -16.64 -14.13 -13.68
C LEU A 274 -16.61 -15.04 -14.92
N SER A 275 -15.65 -14.90 -15.82
CA SER A 275 -15.51 -15.79 -16.99
C SER A 275 -15.41 -17.26 -16.60
N GLY A 276 -14.82 -17.56 -15.44
CA GLY A 276 -14.72 -18.92 -14.89
C GLY A 276 -15.77 -19.25 -13.84
N TYR A 277 -16.10 -18.32 -12.94
CA TYR A 277 -16.98 -18.53 -11.81
C TYR A 277 -18.48 -18.47 -12.17
N ALA A 278 -18.87 -17.49 -12.98
CA ALA A 278 -20.24 -17.23 -13.38
C ALA A 278 -20.34 -16.92 -14.88
N PRO A 279 -20.05 -17.91 -15.76
CA PRO A 279 -19.98 -17.70 -17.22
C PRO A 279 -21.32 -17.30 -17.86
N TRP A 280 -22.40 -17.26 -17.10
CA TRP A 280 -23.70 -16.76 -17.50
C TRP A 280 -23.85 -15.23 -17.35
N VAL A 281 -22.86 -14.55 -16.77
CA VAL A 281 -22.83 -13.08 -16.70
C VAL A 281 -22.21 -12.52 -17.97
N GLU A 282 -22.93 -11.59 -18.62
CA GLU A 282 -22.48 -10.91 -19.83
C GLU A 282 -22.05 -9.48 -19.51
N THR A 283 -20.87 -9.07 -19.96
CA THR A 283 -20.43 -7.67 -19.88
C THR A 283 -21.09 -6.86 -21.01
N LEU A 284 -21.99 -5.94 -20.65
CA LEU A 284 -22.72 -5.07 -21.59
C LEU A 284 -21.90 -3.83 -21.99
N ASP A 285 -21.27 -3.17 -21.01
CA ASP A 285 -20.48 -1.95 -21.26
C ASP A 285 -19.49 -1.69 -20.11
N LYS A 286 -18.45 -0.91 -20.40
CA LYS A 286 -17.47 -0.43 -19.43
C LYS A 286 -16.99 0.96 -19.83
N GLN A 287 -17.14 1.96 -18.94
CA GLN A 287 -16.77 3.34 -19.21
C GLN A 287 -16.23 4.07 -17.97
N ALA A 288 -15.39 5.07 -18.19
CA ALA A 288 -14.78 5.89 -17.14
C ALA A 288 -15.44 7.28 -17.06
N PRO A 289 -16.45 7.47 -16.19
CA PRO A 289 -17.11 8.76 -16.02
C PRO A 289 -16.29 9.76 -15.20
N GLY A 290 -15.13 9.32 -14.64
CA GLY A 290 -14.39 10.05 -13.63
C GLY A 290 -15.05 9.96 -12.26
N PHE A 291 -14.58 10.77 -11.30
CA PHE A 291 -15.20 10.91 -9.97
C PHE A 291 -16.26 12.01 -9.95
N GLU A 292 -17.24 11.91 -10.86
CA GLU A 292 -18.26 12.93 -11.06
C GLU A 292 -19.67 12.29 -11.05
N ALA A 293 -20.43 12.57 -10.00
CA ALA A 293 -21.77 11.99 -9.82
C ALA A 293 -22.70 12.28 -11.00
N ASP A 294 -22.73 13.52 -11.50
CA ASP A 294 -23.59 13.92 -12.63
C ASP A 294 -23.26 13.16 -13.92
N LYS A 295 -21.97 12.97 -14.23
CA LYS A 295 -21.54 12.21 -15.40
C LYS A 295 -21.87 10.72 -15.26
N THR A 296 -21.70 10.19 -14.05
CA THR A 296 -22.07 8.82 -13.76
C THR A 296 -23.57 8.60 -13.88
N MET A 297 -24.38 9.52 -13.35
CA MET A 297 -25.84 9.48 -13.51
C MET A 297 -26.27 9.51 -14.98
N GLN A 298 -25.65 10.36 -15.80
CA GLN A 298 -25.94 10.42 -17.24
C GLN A 298 -25.58 9.11 -17.94
N LEU A 299 -24.39 8.55 -17.64
CA LEU A 299 -23.93 7.28 -18.19
C LEU A 299 -24.88 6.13 -17.84
N VAL A 300 -25.27 5.99 -16.58
CA VAL A 300 -26.19 4.94 -16.14
C VAL A 300 -27.59 5.12 -16.73
N SER A 301 -28.07 6.35 -16.87
CA SER A 301 -29.33 6.63 -17.55
C SER A 301 -29.30 6.20 -19.03
N ASP A 302 -28.17 6.38 -19.69
CA ASP A 302 -27.96 5.87 -21.07
C ASP A 302 -27.94 4.34 -21.11
N TRP A 303 -27.25 3.69 -20.17
CA TRP A 303 -27.26 2.22 -20.06
C TRP A 303 -28.65 1.66 -19.82
N LEU A 304 -29.44 2.27 -18.92
CA LEU A 304 -30.82 1.87 -18.65
C LEU A 304 -31.71 2.01 -19.90
N THR A 305 -31.44 3.03 -20.72
CA THR A 305 -32.16 3.22 -21.99
C THR A 305 -31.74 2.18 -23.05
N ARG A 306 -30.45 1.85 -23.13
CA ARG A 306 -29.88 0.95 -24.16
C ARG A 306 -30.15 -0.52 -23.86
N PHE A 307 -30.03 -0.90 -22.61
CA PHE A 307 -30.06 -2.30 -22.19
C PHE A 307 -31.36 -2.69 -21.50
N GLY A 308 -32.12 -1.73 -20.99
CA GLY A 308 -33.41 -2.00 -20.34
C GLY A 308 -33.31 -3.03 -19.22
N ASP A 309 -34.12 -4.08 -19.34
CA ASP A 309 -34.16 -5.15 -18.34
C ASP A 309 -32.96 -6.13 -18.42
N ASP A 310 -32.13 -6.06 -19.44
CA ASP A 310 -30.92 -6.88 -19.51
C ASP A 310 -29.83 -6.39 -18.55
N LEU A 311 -29.85 -5.10 -18.15
CA LEU A 311 -28.93 -4.58 -17.12
C LEU A 311 -29.39 -5.02 -15.74
N LYS A 312 -28.69 -5.98 -15.13
CA LYS A 312 -28.97 -6.59 -13.84
C LYS A 312 -27.96 -6.23 -12.77
N GLY A 313 -26.77 -5.80 -13.15
CA GLY A 313 -25.73 -5.45 -12.19
C GLY A 313 -24.84 -4.31 -12.65
N ILE A 314 -24.32 -3.55 -11.68
CA ILE A 314 -23.31 -2.51 -11.91
C ILE A 314 -22.18 -2.68 -10.90
N CYS A 315 -20.93 -2.76 -11.39
CA CYS A 315 -19.75 -2.73 -10.56
C CYS A 315 -19.09 -1.36 -10.69
N ALA A 316 -19.01 -0.61 -9.60
CA ALA A 316 -18.46 0.73 -9.57
C ALA A 316 -17.01 0.73 -9.10
N ALA A 317 -16.16 1.50 -9.76
CA ALA A 317 -14.77 1.68 -9.33
C ALA A 317 -14.62 2.65 -8.15
N ASP A 318 -15.69 3.28 -7.70
CA ASP A 318 -15.74 4.22 -6.59
C ASP A 318 -17.10 4.18 -5.88
N ASP A 319 -17.08 4.05 -4.55
CA ASP A 319 -18.28 3.97 -3.71
C ASP A 319 -18.79 5.33 -3.23
N SER A 320 -18.13 6.41 -3.62
CA SER A 320 -18.50 7.77 -3.26
C SER A 320 -19.27 8.46 -4.40
N SER A 321 -18.59 9.24 -5.23
CA SER A 321 -19.21 10.03 -6.30
C SER A 321 -19.89 9.17 -7.37
N GLN A 322 -19.27 8.05 -7.77
CA GLN A 322 -19.88 7.17 -8.77
C GLN A 322 -21.11 6.47 -8.22
N ALA A 323 -21.04 5.95 -6.97
CA ALA A 323 -22.21 5.32 -6.34
C ALA A 323 -23.40 6.28 -6.24
N LEU A 324 -23.18 7.55 -5.84
CA LEU A 324 -24.25 8.56 -5.82
C LEU A 324 -24.91 8.70 -7.18
N GLY A 325 -24.12 8.84 -8.26
CA GLY A 325 -24.66 8.97 -9.62
C GLY A 325 -25.41 7.73 -10.09
N ILE A 326 -24.92 6.52 -9.75
CA ILE A 326 -25.60 5.26 -10.07
C ILE A 326 -26.97 5.21 -9.40
N PHE A 327 -27.04 5.41 -8.08
CA PHE A 327 -28.31 5.33 -7.36
C PHE A 327 -29.29 6.42 -7.74
N GLU A 328 -28.84 7.63 -8.06
CA GLU A 328 -29.71 8.67 -8.58
C GLU A 328 -30.36 8.28 -9.92
N ALA A 329 -29.61 7.64 -10.83
CA ALA A 329 -30.15 7.15 -12.10
C ALA A 329 -31.13 5.99 -11.91
N LEU A 330 -30.77 5.01 -11.06
CA LEU A 330 -31.62 3.84 -10.76
C LEU A 330 -32.93 4.26 -10.10
N GLU A 331 -32.89 5.16 -9.11
CA GLU A 331 -34.08 5.69 -8.43
C GLU A 331 -35.03 6.41 -9.39
N LYS A 332 -34.48 7.27 -10.27
CA LYS A 332 -35.30 7.98 -11.30
C LYS A 332 -35.95 7.00 -12.28
N ALA A 333 -35.32 5.88 -12.55
CA ALA A 333 -35.85 4.85 -13.47
C ALA A 333 -36.72 3.80 -12.77
N GLY A 334 -36.81 3.82 -11.44
CA GLY A 334 -37.51 2.80 -10.66
C GLY A 334 -36.90 1.41 -10.74
N ARG A 335 -35.55 1.33 -10.86
CA ARG A 335 -34.78 0.09 -11.04
C ARG A 335 -34.06 -0.27 -9.74
N ASP A 336 -34.84 -0.70 -8.76
CA ASP A 336 -34.38 -1.21 -7.45
C ASP A 336 -33.92 -2.67 -7.51
N ASP A 337 -34.09 -3.32 -8.66
CA ASP A 337 -33.67 -4.68 -8.94
C ASP A 337 -32.19 -4.80 -9.33
N VAL A 338 -31.52 -3.71 -9.73
CA VAL A 338 -30.12 -3.75 -10.17
C VAL A 338 -29.18 -3.92 -8.99
N VAL A 339 -28.41 -5.03 -8.97
CA VAL A 339 -27.44 -5.31 -7.90
C VAL A 339 -26.17 -4.50 -8.11
N VAL A 340 -25.89 -3.58 -7.20
CA VAL A 340 -24.72 -2.69 -7.29
C VAL A 340 -23.66 -3.09 -6.26
N VAL A 341 -22.40 -3.17 -6.72
CA VAL A 341 -21.21 -3.32 -5.87
C VAL A 341 -20.19 -2.23 -6.20
N ALA A 342 -19.32 -1.88 -5.25
CA ALA A 342 -18.39 -0.77 -5.46
C ALA A 342 -17.04 -0.97 -4.74
N ALA A 343 -16.06 -0.17 -5.17
CA ALA A 343 -14.76 -0.05 -4.52
C ALA A 343 -14.76 1.00 -3.44
N GLY A 344 -14.19 0.67 -2.29
CA GLY A 344 -13.93 1.61 -1.19
C GLY A 344 -14.84 1.40 0.01
N ASN A 345 -14.58 2.16 1.05
CA ASN A 345 -15.37 2.20 2.29
C ASN A 345 -15.53 3.66 2.74
N SER A 346 -15.89 4.51 1.76
CA SER A 346 -16.23 5.90 2.02
C SER A 346 -17.47 6.02 2.92
N LYS A 347 -17.66 7.19 3.53
CA LYS A 347 -18.88 7.43 4.29
C LYS A 347 -20.14 7.21 3.44
N VAL A 348 -20.12 7.64 2.18
CA VAL A 348 -21.25 7.46 1.25
C VAL A 348 -21.50 5.97 0.99
N GLY A 349 -20.48 5.22 0.61
CA GLY A 349 -20.61 3.78 0.34
C GLY A 349 -21.08 3.01 1.57
N MET A 350 -20.48 3.28 2.72
CA MET A 350 -20.87 2.66 3.99
C MET A 350 -22.35 2.95 4.37
N ASP A 351 -22.80 4.19 4.22
CA ASP A 351 -24.19 4.56 4.47
C ASP A 351 -25.14 3.83 3.51
N LEU A 352 -24.79 3.73 2.22
CA LEU A 352 -25.59 3.02 1.22
C LEU A 352 -25.66 1.51 1.49
N VAL A 353 -24.56 0.90 2.00
CA VAL A 353 -24.56 -0.51 2.42
C VAL A 353 -25.47 -0.71 3.63
N LYS A 354 -25.40 0.18 4.64
CA LYS A 354 -26.31 0.13 5.80
C LYS A 354 -27.78 0.26 5.41
N GLU A 355 -28.10 1.10 4.42
CA GLU A 355 -29.44 1.26 3.88
C GLU A 355 -29.90 0.05 3.03
N GLY A 356 -29.00 -0.89 2.71
CA GLY A 356 -29.27 -2.04 1.84
C GLY A 356 -29.44 -1.68 0.37
N LYS A 357 -29.02 -0.48 -0.05
CA LYS A 357 -29.03 -0.02 -1.45
C LYS A 357 -27.83 -0.56 -2.21
N LEU A 358 -26.62 -0.36 -1.66
CA LEU A 358 -25.38 -0.90 -2.17
C LEU A 358 -25.15 -2.27 -1.54
N PHE A 359 -25.04 -3.31 -2.36
CA PHE A 359 -25.01 -4.67 -1.87
C PHE A 359 -23.73 -5.01 -1.12
N ALA A 360 -22.57 -4.65 -1.69
CA ALA A 360 -21.28 -4.89 -1.09
C ALA A 360 -20.22 -3.90 -1.58
N ILE A 361 -19.21 -3.66 -0.75
CA ILE A 361 -18.06 -2.83 -1.06
C ILE A 361 -16.76 -3.51 -0.64
N THR A 362 -15.63 -3.09 -1.25
CA THR A 362 -14.32 -3.53 -0.79
C THR A 362 -13.87 -2.70 0.40
N TYR A 363 -13.25 -3.34 1.41
CA TYR A 363 -12.55 -2.62 2.47
C TYR A 363 -11.18 -2.14 1.95
N GLN A 364 -10.99 -0.83 1.97
CA GLN A 364 -9.72 -0.19 1.64
C GLN A 364 -9.34 0.78 2.75
N THR A 365 -8.60 0.30 3.75
CA THR A 365 -8.15 1.17 4.84
C THR A 365 -7.22 2.25 4.32
N ALA A 366 -7.73 3.47 4.20
CA ALA A 366 -6.94 4.61 3.71
C ALA A 366 -5.81 4.96 4.69
N GLU A 367 -6.13 5.01 5.99
CA GLU A 367 -5.12 5.26 7.02
C GLU A 367 -4.08 4.15 7.08
N GLY A 368 -4.51 2.88 6.96
CA GLY A 368 -3.61 1.73 6.96
C GLY A 368 -2.66 1.71 5.77
N ASP A 369 -3.10 2.16 4.60
CA ASP A 369 -2.25 2.23 3.39
C ASP A 369 -1.11 3.23 3.56
N GLY A 370 -1.43 4.47 3.99
CA GLY A 370 -0.40 5.47 4.30
C GLY A 370 0.53 5.05 5.44
N ALA A 371 -0.04 4.48 6.49
CA ALA A 371 0.71 3.98 7.64
C ALA A 371 1.67 2.86 7.25
N LEU A 372 1.24 1.91 6.41
CA LEU A 372 2.08 0.80 5.95
C LEU A 372 3.28 1.29 5.15
N ALA A 373 3.10 2.30 4.30
CA ALA A 373 4.19 2.89 3.53
C ALA A 373 5.28 3.49 4.45
N VAL A 374 4.88 4.30 5.45
CA VAL A 374 5.82 4.91 6.40
C VAL A 374 6.43 3.87 7.35
N GLN A 375 5.64 2.88 7.83
CA GLN A 375 6.18 1.79 8.64
C GLN A 375 7.19 0.97 7.86
N THR A 376 6.97 0.78 6.56
CA THR A 376 7.92 0.06 5.71
C THR A 376 9.22 0.85 5.54
N ALA A 377 9.15 2.18 5.46
CA ALA A 377 10.33 3.04 5.50
C ALA A 377 11.10 2.88 6.83
N ALA A 378 10.38 2.91 7.98
CA ALA A 378 10.98 2.69 9.29
C ALA A 378 11.65 1.30 9.40
N ASP A 379 10.97 0.27 8.92
CA ASP A 379 11.50 -1.10 8.89
C ASP A 379 12.80 -1.18 8.07
N TRP A 380 12.83 -0.49 6.92
CA TRP A 380 14.02 -0.43 6.08
C TRP A 380 15.18 0.32 6.77
N PHE A 381 14.94 1.49 7.39
CA PHE A 381 15.97 2.20 8.17
C PHE A 381 16.51 1.40 9.35
N ASN A 382 15.68 0.50 9.89
CA ASN A 382 16.05 -0.43 10.96
C ASN A 382 16.81 -1.68 10.47
N GLY A 383 17.13 -1.79 9.18
CA GLY A 383 17.84 -2.93 8.60
C GLY A 383 17.01 -4.20 8.48
N LYS A 384 15.67 -4.12 8.52
CA LYS A 384 14.81 -5.28 8.31
C LYS A 384 14.74 -5.66 6.83
N ASP A 385 14.63 -6.95 6.57
CA ASP A 385 14.34 -7.44 5.21
C ASP A 385 12.96 -6.97 4.75
N ILE A 386 12.91 -6.33 3.58
CA ILE A 386 11.68 -5.83 3.00
C ILE A 386 11.29 -6.72 1.81
N PRO A 387 10.10 -7.37 1.87
CA PRO A 387 9.64 -8.18 0.74
C PRO A 387 9.32 -7.27 -0.46
N PRO A 388 9.31 -7.83 -1.70
CA PRO A 388 9.06 -7.05 -2.91
C PRO A 388 7.69 -6.37 -2.95
N VAL A 389 6.71 -6.92 -2.22
CA VAL A 389 5.33 -6.42 -2.13
C VAL A 389 4.80 -6.65 -0.72
N LYS A 390 4.08 -5.66 -0.17
CA LYS A 390 3.34 -5.76 1.10
C LYS A 390 1.89 -5.33 0.88
N TYR A 391 0.95 -6.26 1.04
CA TYR A 391 -0.47 -5.97 0.88
C TYR A 391 -1.13 -5.57 2.19
N ILE A 392 -2.06 -4.60 2.12
CA ILE A 392 -3.08 -4.41 3.15
C ILE A 392 -4.14 -5.51 3.05
N PRO A 393 -4.91 -5.79 4.12
CA PRO A 393 -5.91 -6.87 4.12
C PRO A 393 -7.00 -6.64 3.07
N LYS A 394 -7.53 -7.75 2.56
CA LYS A 394 -8.73 -7.78 1.73
C LYS A 394 -9.94 -8.16 2.56
N HIS A 395 -11.02 -7.42 2.41
CA HIS A 395 -12.31 -7.75 3.01
C HIS A 395 -13.44 -7.20 2.14
N ILE A 396 -14.56 -7.90 2.09
CA ILE A 396 -15.78 -7.45 1.44
C ILE A 396 -16.77 -7.09 2.53
N ILE A 397 -17.13 -5.81 2.59
CA ILE A 397 -18.08 -5.28 3.55
C ILE A 397 -19.48 -5.43 2.96
N THR A 398 -20.38 -6.01 3.72
CA THR A 398 -21.80 -6.15 3.42
C THR A 398 -22.65 -5.55 4.54
N GLN A 399 -23.97 -5.58 4.39
CA GLN A 399 -24.88 -5.11 5.45
C GLN A 399 -24.71 -5.90 6.76
N GLU A 400 -24.18 -7.12 6.71
CA GLU A 400 -24.02 -7.99 7.89
C GLU A 400 -22.91 -7.49 8.82
N ASP A 401 -21.84 -6.90 8.27
CA ASP A 401 -20.64 -6.52 9.02
C ASP A 401 -20.23 -5.04 8.91
N VAL A 402 -20.98 -4.22 8.16
CA VAL A 402 -20.68 -2.80 7.94
C VAL A 402 -20.48 -2.00 9.23
N GLU A 403 -21.18 -2.35 10.31
CA GLU A 403 -21.07 -1.68 11.61
C GLU A 403 -19.70 -1.90 12.29
N GLU A 404 -18.99 -2.96 11.93
CA GLU A 404 -17.66 -3.25 12.47
C GLU A 404 -16.60 -2.25 11.98
N PHE A 405 -16.88 -1.55 10.87
CA PHE A 405 -16.00 -0.60 10.20
C PHE A 405 -16.44 0.86 10.37
N TYR A 406 -17.31 1.15 11.34
CA TYR A 406 -17.75 2.50 11.65
C TYR A 406 -16.98 3.11 12.83
N PRO A 407 -16.74 4.44 12.79
CA PRO A 407 -17.04 5.38 11.70
C PRO A 407 -16.12 5.17 10.49
N PRO A 408 -16.56 5.51 9.26
CA PRO A 408 -15.71 5.44 8.07
C PRO A 408 -14.52 6.40 8.18
N GLN A 409 -13.39 6.03 7.60
CA GLN A 409 -12.16 6.82 7.65
C GLN A 409 -12.18 8.08 6.76
N TRP A 410 -13.07 8.12 5.75
CA TRP A 410 -13.14 9.20 4.75
C TRP A 410 -14.52 9.33 4.09
#